data_51975452d6d3ad4491bc5abb828027cb
#
_entry.id   51975452d6d3ad4491bc5abb828027cb
#
_cell.length_a   1.000
_cell.length_b   1.000
_cell.length_c   1.000
_cell.angle_alpha   90.00
_cell.angle_beta   90.00
_cell.angle_gamma   90.00
#
_symmetry.space_group_name_H-M   'P 1'
#
loop_
_entity.id
_entity.type
_entity.pdbx_description
1 polymer ?
#
loop_
_entity_poly.entity_id
_entity_poly.type
_entity_poly.pdbx_seq_one_letter_code
_entity_poly.pdbx_strand_id
1 'polypeptide(L)'
;MTPSGEDAVENLRAGDMVLAMRDGEAGFEALRWVGSMDVAVPRDAAMAAKAAPILIKAGALADGLPARDLRVSPDHAIEVDGYLIPAKHLVNGTSIVQEAWCQRVTYFHLELEAHGLLLSEGLWSESYLDDGNRHAFNNAGLTGLFLDFEAERSAGQYDKQACLPVLREGLALDLIQGRIALRGEGLARAKRAKRGG
;
A
#
# COMPACT_ATOMS: atom_id res chain seq x y z
N MET A 1 -8.82 10.29 -0.46
CA MET A 1 -9.31 11.68 -0.68
C MET A 1 -10.65 11.62 -1.41
N THR A 2 -11.68 12.27 -0.88
CA THR A 2 -13.03 12.38 -1.46
C THR A 2 -13.32 13.83 -1.85
N PRO A 3 -14.40 14.14 -2.59
CA PRO A 3 -14.78 15.54 -2.90
C PRO A 3 -15.06 16.41 -1.66
N SER A 4 -15.41 15.80 -0.54
CA SER A 4 -15.64 16.49 0.75
C SER A 4 -14.39 16.57 1.63
N GLY A 5 -13.26 16.07 1.17
CA GLY A 5 -12.00 16.02 1.91
C GLY A 5 -11.50 14.60 2.18
N GLU A 6 -10.62 14.46 3.17
CA GLU A 6 -10.11 13.14 3.58
C GLU A 6 -11.19 12.37 4.36
N ASP A 7 -11.28 11.07 4.08
CA ASP A 7 -12.13 10.14 4.81
C ASP A 7 -11.35 8.84 5.09
N ALA A 8 -11.68 8.18 6.18
CA ALA A 8 -11.05 6.94 6.55
C ALA A 8 -11.51 5.81 5.62
N VAL A 9 -10.59 4.92 5.23
CA VAL A 9 -10.86 3.86 4.25
C VAL A 9 -12.01 2.93 4.69
N GLU A 10 -12.15 2.70 6.00
CA GLU A 10 -13.23 1.88 6.58
C GLU A 10 -14.62 2.48 6.41
N ASN A 11 -14.75 3.76 6.13
CA ASN A 11 -16.01 4.44 5.89
C ASN A 11 -16.47 4.35 4.43
N LEU A 12 -15.52 4.11 3.50
CA LEU A 12 -15.80 4.11 2.07
C LEU A 12 -16.66 2.93 1.64
N ARG A 13 -17.51 3.18 0.65
CA ARG A 13 -18.44 2.21 0.05
C ARG A 13 -18.41 2.27 -1.46
N ALA A 14 -18.87 1.23 -2.12
CA ALA A 14 -19.10 1.26 -3.57
C ALA A 14 -20.03 2.42 -3.94
N GLY A 15 -19.66 3.17 -4.96
CA GLY A 15 -20.33 4.39 -5.41
C GLY A 15 -19.72 5.68 -4.83
N ASP A 16 -18.93 5.65 -3.78
CA ASP A 16 -18.26 6.85 -3.26
C ASP A 16 -17.21 7.35 -4.26
N MET A 17 -17.15 8.68 -4.39
CA MET A 17 -16.18 9.33 -5.27
C MET A 17 -14.85 9.49 -4.54
N VAL A 18 -13.76 9.05 -5.17
CA VAL A 18 -12.40 9.16 -4.65
C VAL A 18 -11.47 9.78 -5.68
N LEU A 19 -10.46 10.51 -5.21
CA LEU A 19 -9.45 11.07 -6.11
C LEU A 19 -8.55 9.94 -6.62
N ALA A 20 -8.61 9.73 -7.91
CA ALA A 20 -7.87 8.72 -8.64
C ALA A 20 -6.97 9.37 -9.70
N MET A 21 -5.97 8.64 -10.19
CA MET A 21 -5.14 9.03 -11.32
C MET A 21 -5.01 7.86 -12.29
N ARG A 22 -5.24 8.14 -13.57
CA ARG A 22 -5.08 7.19 -14.67
C ARG A 22 -4.53 7.91 -15.89
N ASP A 23 -3.58 7.28 -16.58
CA ASP A 23 -2.92 7.84 -17.76
C ASP A 23 -2.33 9.24 -17.55
N GLY A 24 -1.91 9.53 -16.30
CA GLY A 24 -1.34 10.82 -15.91
C GLY A 24 -2.38 11.91 -15.58
N GLU A 25 -3.67 11.63 -15.69
CA GLU A 25 -4.75 12.56 -15.36
C GLU A 25 -5.40 12.21 -14.02
N ALA A 26 -5.45 13.20 -13.13
CA ALA A 26 -6.11 13.06 -11.83
C ALA A 26 -7.55 13.57 -11.89
N GLY A 27 -8.48 12.80 -11.31
CA GLY A 27 -9.90 13.15 -11.26
C GLY A 27 -10.65 12.34 -10.22
N PHE A 28 -11.87 12.74 -9.90
CA PHE A 28 -12.73 11.95 -9.03
C PHE A 28 -13.41 10.84 -9.80
N GLU A 29 -13.23 9.59 -9.34
CA GLU A 29 -13.87 8.41 -9.91
C GLU A 29 -14.68 7.68 -8.83
N ALA A 30 -15.77 7.02 -9.24
CA ALA A 30 -16.60 6.23 -8.34
C ALA A 30 -15.91 4.89 -8.03
N LEU A 31 -15.92 4.48 -6.76
CA LEU A 31 -15.52 3.15 -6.36
C LEU A 31 -16.51 2.12 -6.90
N ARG A 32 -16.03 1.14 -7.65
CA ARG A 32 -16.80 0.00 -8.14
C ARG A 32 -17.09 -0.99 -7.03
N TRP A 33 -16.09 -1.22 -6.18
CA TRP A 33 -16.16 -2.17 -5.08
C TRP A 33 -15.21 -1.78 -3.96
N VAL A 34 -15.57 -2.15 -2.73
CA VAL A 34 -14.73 -2.02 -1.54
C VAL A 34 -14.71 -3.37 -0.85
N GLY A 35 -13.53 -4.00 -0.79
CA GLY A 35 -13.31 -5.23 -0.06
C GLY A 35 -12.66 -4.99 1.29
N SER A 36 -12.98 -5.81 2.28
CA SER A 36 -12.28 -5.84 3.55
C SER A 36 -11.86 -7.26 3.92
N MET A 37 -10.72 -7.41 4.56
CA MET A 37 -10.18 -8.70 4.98
C MET A 37 -9.53 -8.59 6.35
N ASP A 38 -10.00 -9.41 7.29
CA ASP A 38 -9.39 -9.55 8.62
C ASP A 38 -8.29 -10.61 8.58
N VAL A 39 -7.08 -10.18 8.86
CA VAL A 39 -5.87 -11.03 8.83
C VAL A 39 -5.31 -11.19 10.22
N ALA A 40 -5.19 -12.42 10.70
CA ALA A 40 -4.40 -12.75 11.88
C ALA A 40 -2.93 -12.87 11.47
N VAL A 41 -2.06 -12.06 12.06
CA VAL A 41 -0.63 -12.10 11.77
C VAL A 41 0.00 -13.28 12.52
N PRO A 42 0.59 -14.27 11.82
CA PRO A 42 1.22 -15.40 12.45
C PRO A 42 2.42 -15.02 13.31
N ARG A 43 2.76 -15.84 14.31
CA ARG A 43 3.96 -15.63 15.13
C ARG A 43 5.24 -16.09 14.44
N ASP A 44 5.13 -16.99 13.48
CA ASP A 44 6.26 -17.41 12.65
C ASP A 44 6.72 -16.23 11.77
N ALA A 45 8.01 -15.95 11.77
CA ALA A 45 8.58 -14.77 11.11
C ALA A 45 8.38 -14.77 9.58
N ALA A 46 8.50 -15.93 8.93
CA ALA A 46 8.34 -16.05 7.49
C ALA A 46 6.87 -15.85 7.07
N MET A 47 5.94 -16.38 7.85
CA MET A 47 4.52 -16.19 7.63
C MET A 47 4.07 -14.76 8.01
N ALA A 48 4.63 -14.20 9.10
CA ALA A 48 4.37 -12.80 9.47
C ALA A 48 4.83 -11.83 8.38
N ALA A 49 5.95 -12.10 7.72
CA ALA A 49 6.45 -11.28 6.61
C ALA A 49 5.47 -11.19 5.43
N LYS A 50 4.60 -12.18 5.25
CA LYS A 50 3.56 -12.19 4.20
C LYS A 50 2.27 -11.46 4.60
N ALA A 51 2.03 -11.31 5.90
CA ALA A 51 0.74 -10.87 6.43
C ALA A 51 0.79 -9.55 7.23
N ALA A 52 1.93 -9.25 7.87
CA ALA A 52 2.05 -8.07 8.74
C ALA A 52 2.11 -6.77 7.93
N PRO A 53 1.43 -5.71 8.39
CA PRO A 53 1.39 -4.44 7.66
C PRO A 53 2.77 -3.78 7.57
N ILE A 54 2.96 -3.06 6.48
CA ILE A 54 4.06 -2.13 6.28
C ILE A 54 3.61 -0.75 6.74
N LEU A 55 4.27 -0.21 7.74
CA LEU A 55 4.12 1.16 8.21
C LEU A 55 5.06 2.08 7.43
N ILE A 56 4.51 2.99 6.65
CA ILE A 56 5.21 4.08 5.98
C ILE A 56 5.00 5.33 6.84
N LYS A 57 6.04 5.77 7.56
CA LYS A 57 5.93 6.92 8.47
C LYS A 57 5.81 8.22 7.69
N ALA A 58 5.15 9.21 8.31
CA ALA A 58 5.04 10.56 7.77
C ALA A 58 6.41 11.09 7.28
N GLY A 59 6.45 11.61 6.07
CA GLY A 59 7.65 12.12 5.43
C GLY A 59 8.65 11.07 4.95
N ALA A 60 8.34 9.77 4.98
CA ALA A 60 9.30 8.70 4.67
C ALA A 60 9.76 8.68 3.20
N LEU A 61 8.91 9.08 2.25
CA LEU A 61 9.20 9.03 0.82
C LEU A 61 9.69 10.38 0.26
N ALA A 62 9.05 11.48 0.67
CA ALA A 62 9.43 12.85 0.31
C ALA A 62 9.01 13.83 1.42
N ASP A 63 9.28 15.12 1.27
CA ASP A 63 8.88 16.14 2.25
C ASP A 63 7.35 16.21 2.33
N GLY A 64 6.82 15.90 3.53
CA GLY A 64 5.39 15.81 3.78
C GLY A 64 4.70 14.59 3.14
N LEU A 65 5.43 13.61 2.61
CA LEU A 65 4.84 12.42 1.96
C LEU A 65 5.35 11.10 2.60
N PRO A 66 4.43 10.27 3.11
CA PRO A 66 3.01 10.58 3.34
C PRO A 66 2.82 11.71 4.35
N ALA A 67 1.65 12.35 4.31
CA ALA A 67 1.31 13.43 5.25
C ALA A 67 1.20 12.93 6.69
N ARG A 68 0.67 11.73 6.87
CA ARG A 68 0.58 10.98 8.13
C ARG A 68 1.11 9.55 7.94
N ASP A 69 1.31 8.84 9.04
CA ASP A 69 1.68 7.43 9.02
C ASP A 69 0.63 6.60 8.24
N LEU A 70 1.06 5.91 7.19
CA LEU A 70 0.21 5.07 6.33
C LEU A 70 0.57 3.60 6.53
N ARG A 71 -0.46 2.74 6.70
CA ARG A 71 -0.31 1.29 6.76
C ARG A 71 -0.92 0.64 5.54
N VAL A 72 -0.16 -0.25 4.92
CA VAL A 72 -0.58 -1.01 3.74
C VAL A 72 -0.18 -2.48 3.89
N SER A 73 -0.78 -3.37 3.10
CA SER A 73 -0.33 -4.76 3.03
C SER A 73 1.05 -4.86 2.35
N PRO A 74 1.82 -5.93 2.59
CA PRO A 74 3.17 -6.08 2.02
C PRO A 74 3.23 -5.95 0.50
N ASP A 75 2.23 -6.47 -0.19
CA ASP A 75 2.17 -6.49 -1.66
C ASP A 75 1.42 -5.30 -2.27
N HIS A 76 0.82 -4.44 -1.44
CA HIS A 76 0.17 -3.23 -1.93
C HIS A 76 1.21 -2.28 -2.53
N ALA A 77 1.06 -1.95 -3.82
CA ALA A 77 2.06 -1.16 -4.49
C ALA A 77 1.84 0.36 -4.33
N ILE A 78 2.94 1.04 -4.02
CA ILE A 78 3.02 2.50 -3.92
C ILE A 78 3.68 3.01 -5.19
N GLU A 79 3.13 4.08 -5.76
CA GLU A 79 3.76 4.77 -6.88
C GLU A 79 4.99 5.55 -6.37
N VAL A 80 6.13 5.28 -6.98
CA VAL A 80 7.38 6.02 -6.76
C VAL A 80 8.11 6.16 -8.09
N ASP A 81 8.37 7.38 -8.51
CA ASP A 81 9.13 7.72 -9.72
C ASP A 81 8.56 7.05 -11.00
N GLY A 82 7.24 6.93 -11.11
CA GLY A 82 6.56 6.32 -12.26
C GLY A 82 6.47 4.79 -12.24
N TYR A 83 6.81 4.17 -11.13
CA TYR A 83 6.71 2.71 -10.93
C TYR A 83 5.74 2.36 -9.81
N LEU A 84 5.07 1.23 -9.95
CA LEU A 84 4.39 0.54 -8.86
C LEU A 84 5.37 -0.34 -8.10
N ILE A 85 5.66 -0.02 -6.86
CA ILE A 85 6.60 -0.78 -6.03
C ILE A 85 5.84 -1.39 -4.84
N PRO A 86 5.76 -2.73 -4.73
CA PRO A 86 5.17 -3.36 -3.56
C PRO A 86 5.85 -2.87 -2.28
N ALA A 87 5.06 -2.48 -1.27
CA ALA A 87 5.54 -1.82 -0.06
C ALA A 87 6.63 -2.60 0.68
N LYS A 88 6.62 -3.94 0.60
CA LYS A 88 7.66 -4.81 1.15
C LYS A 88 9.05 -4.50 0.62
N HIS A 89 9.17 -4.05 -0.64
CA HIS A 89 10.45 -3.67 -1.25
C HIS A 89 10.94 -2.28 -0.84
N LEU A 90 10.10 -1.48 -0.17
CA LEU A 90 10.46 -0.15 0.33
C LEU A 90 10.93 -0.16 1.80
N VAL A 91 10.84 -1.32 2.49
CA VAL A 91 11.23 -1.46 3.91
C VAL A 91 12.70 -1.12 4.10
N ASN A 92 12.98 -0.15 4.98
CA ASN A 92 14.34 0.30 5.31
C ASN A 92 14.69 0.16 6.81
N GLY A 93 13.78 -0.40 7.61
CA GLY A 93 13.98 -0.61 9.05
C GLY A 93 13.95 0.67 9.92
N THR A 94 13.76 1.84 9.33
CA THR A 94 13.77 3.13 10.04
C THR A 94 12.48 3.92 9.85
N SER A 95 12.22 4.44 8.66
CA SER A 95 11.03 5.20 8.32
C SER A 95 9.95 4.36 7.63
N ILE A 96 10.32 3.22 7.07
CA ILE A 96 9.40 2.23 6.51
C ILE A 96 9.72 0.89 7.16
N VAL A 97 8.77 0.35 7.93
CA VAL A 97 9.00 -0.84 8.77
C VAL A 97 7.84 -1.81 8.64
N GLN A 98 8.12 -3.10 8.73
CA GLN A 98 7.09 -4.11 8.85
C GLN A 98 6.72 -4.31 10.32
N GLU A 99 5.43 -4.22 10.65
CA GLU A 99 4.92 -4.35 12.01
C GLU A 99 4.60 -5.81 12.35
N ALA A 100 5.63 -6.68 12.35
CA ALA A 100 5.49 -8.11 12.62
C ALA A 100 4.97 -8.44 14.04
N TRP A 101 4.94 -7.45 14.94
CA TRP A 101 4.34 -7.55 16.28
C TRP A 101 2.82 -7.35 16.28
N CYS A 102 2.23 -6.87 15.18
CA CYS A 102 0.79 -6.74 15.03
C CYS A 102 0.13 -8.12 15.12
N GLN A 103 -0.91 -8.28 15.92
CA GLN A 103 -1.60 -9.58 16.07
C GLN A 103 -2.72 -9.77 15.06
N ARG A 104 -3.35 -8.67 14.66
CA ARG A 104 -4.47 -8.65 13.72
C ARG A 104 -4.51 -7.31 12.99
N VAL A 105 -4.89 -7.35 11.73
CA VAL A 105 -5.09 -6.16 10.89
C VAL A 105 -6.29 -6.38 9.99
N THR A 106 -7.07 -5.34 9.72
CA THR A 106 -8.08 -5.33 8.67
C THR A 106 -7.53 -4.56 7.47
N TYR A 107 -7.39 -5.24 6.34
CA TYR A 107 -7.04 -4.61 5.07
C TYR A 107 -8.29 -4.23 4.28
N PHE A 108 -8.22 -3.08 3.62
CA PHE A 108 -9.25 -2.60 2.71
C PHE A 108 -8.69 -2.53 1.30
N HIS A 109 -9.48 -2.93 0.32
CA HIS A 109 -9.14 -2.86 -1.09
C HIS A 109 -10.23 -2.08 -1.83
N LEU A 110 -9.81 -1.08 -2.58
CA LEU A 110 -10.68 -0.16 -3.30
C LEU A 110 -10.53 -0.42 -4.80
N GLU A 111 -11.60 -0.82 -5.47
CA GLU A 111 -11.62 -1.08 -6.91
C GLU A 111 -12.23 0.08 -7.67
N LEU A 112 -11.58 0.50 -8.74
CA LEU A 112 -12.10 1.42 -9.74
C LEU A 112 -12.64 0.64 -10.95
N GLU A 113 -13.29 1.31 -11.90
CA GLU A 113 -13.76 0.68 -13.15
C GLU A 113 -12.60 0.11 -13.97
N ALA A 114 -11.46 0.79 -13.99
CA ALA A 114 -10.19 0.28 -14.53
C ALA A 114 -9.09 0.50 -13.50
N HIS A 115 -8.05 -0.35 -13.53
CA HIS A 115 -6.92 -0.24 -12.62
C HIS A 115 -6.25 1.13 -12.74
N GLY A 116 -6.04 1.80 -11.63
CA GLY A 116 -5.48 3.14 -11.53
C GLY A 116 -4.83 3.40 -10.17
N LEU A 117 -4.51 4.63 -9.89
CA LEU A 117 -3.92 5.06 -8.62
C LEU A 117 -4.96 5.78 -7.77
N LEU A 118 -4.88 5.61 -6.46
CA LEU A 118 -5.71 6.26 -5.45
C LEU A 118 -4.85 7.11 -4.53
N LEU A 119 -5.30 8.32 -4.20
CA LEU A 119 -4.57 9.23 -3.32
C LEU A 119 -4.86 8.91 -1.85
N SER A 120 -3.83 8.44 -1.13
CA SER A 120 -3.87 8.12 0.30
C SER A 120 -2.74 8.83 1.04
N GLU A 121 -3.06 9.71 2.00
CA GLU A 121 -2.08 10.50 2.75
C GLU A 121 -1.09 11.29 1.85
N GLY A 122 -1.56 11.75 0.69
CA GLY A 122 -0.73 12.44 -0.31
C GLY A 122 0.11 11.52 -1.20
N LEU A 123 0.11 10.22 -0.96
CA LEU A 123 0.77 9.22 -1.81
C LEU A 123 -0.23 8.59 -2.79
N TRP A 124 0.26 8.33 -3.99
CA TRP A 124 -0.44 7.50 -4.94
C TRP A 124 -0.14 6.02 -4.67
N SER A 125 -1.18 5.20 -4.59
CA SER A 125 -1.08 3.75 -4.44
C SER A 125 -2.04 3.06 -5.38
N GLU A 126 -1.77 1.81 -5.71
CA GLU A 126 -2.62 1.06 -6.64
C GLU A 126 -4.06 0.91 -6.13
N SER A 127 -5.04 0.96 -7.03
CA SER A 127 -6.38 0.44 -6.78
C SER A 127 -6.36 -1.10 -6.83
N TYR A 128 -7.39 -1.74 -6.30
CA TYR A 128 -7.51 -3.18 -6.39
C TYR A 128 -7.65 -3.61 -7.87
N LEU A 129 -6.84 -4.59 -8.26
CA LEU A 129 -6.94 -5.30 -9.53
C LEU A 129 -7.42 -6.73 -9.23
N ASP A 130 -8.61 -7.09 -9.77
CA ASP A 130 -9.15 -8.43 -9.60
C ASP A 130 -8.38 -9.44 -10.46
N ASP A 131 -7.53 -10.21 -9.83
CA ASP A 131 -6.77 -11.32 -10.42
C ASP A 131 -7.37 -12.69 -10.08
N GLY A 132 -8.64 -12.72 -9.63
CA GLY A 132 -9.38 -13.92 -9.25
C GLY A 132 -9.41 -14.17 -7.74
N ASN A 133 -8.82 -13.29 -6.93
CA ASN A 133 -8.72 -13.44 -5.47
C ASN A 133 -9.86 -12.79 -4.68
N ARG A 134 -10.88 -12.23 -5.35
CA ARG A 134 -12.01 -11.56 -4.71
C ARG A 134 -12.75 -12.42 -3.69
N HIS A 135 -12.77 -13.74 -3.88
CA HIS A 135 -13.38 -14.70 -2.95
C HIS A 135 -12.74 -14.72 -1.55
N ALA A 136 -11.54 -14.17 -1.42
CA ALA A 136 -10.78 -14.10 -0.18
C ALA A 136 -11.27 -13.02 0.81
N PHE A 137 -12.08 -12.09 0.34
CA PHE A 137 -12.53 -10.96 1.16
C PHE A 137 -13.77 -11.31 2.00
N ASN A 138 -13.89 -10.70 3.19
CA ASN A 138 -14.98 -10.95 4.14
C ASN A 138 -16.36 -10.74 3.51
N ASN A 139 -16.49 -9.78 2.60
CA ASN A 139 -17.75 -9.47 1.91
C ASN A 139 -17.95 -10.27 0.61
N ALA A 140 -17.08 -11.23 0.29
CA ALA A 140 -17.28 -12.18 -0.79
C ALA A 140 -18.04 -13.44 -0.38
N GLY A 141 -18.45 -13.57 0.89
CA GLY A 141 -19.27 -14.68 1.40
C GLY A 141 -18.51 -15.96 1.78
N LEU A 142 -17.18 -15.95 1.74
CA LEU A 142 -16.34 -17.07 2.18
C LEU A 142 -15.27 -16.56 3.15
N THR A 143 -15.15 -17.22 4.29
CA THR A 143 -14.08 -16.96 5.28
C THR A 143 -12.77 -17.54 4.77
N GLY A 144 -11.87 -16.70 4.27
CA GLY A 144 -10.53 -17.10 3.84
C GLY A 144 -9.62 -17.38 5.03
N LEU A 145 -9.23 -18.64 5.20
CA LEU A 145 -8.14 -19.02 6.08
C LEU A 145 -6.81 -18.90 5.32
N PHE A 146 -5.91 -18.06 5.81
CA PHE A 146 -4.51 -17.92 5.36
C PHE A 146 -4.32 -17.76 3.85
N LEU A 147 -4.38 -16.52 3.38
CA LEU A 147 -4.08 -16.20 2.00
C LEU A 147 -2.61 -15.89 1.83
N ASP A 148 -1.96 -16.63 0.95
CA ASP A 148 -0.67 -16.26 0.38
C ASP A 148 -0.94 -15.34 -0.80
N PHE A 149 -0.90 -14.02 -0.58
CA PHE A 149 -1.15 -13.02 -1.62
C PHE A 149 -0.17 -13.13 -2.81
N GLU A 150 1.01 -13.73 -2.61
CA GLU A 150 1.97 -13.98 -3.69
C GLU A 150 1.58 -15.19 -4.55
N ALA A 151 1.01 -16.24 -3.95
CA ALA A 151 0.68 -17.47 -4.68
C ALA A 151 -0.53 -17.28 -5.60
N GLU A 152 -1.43 -16.35 -5.29
CA GLU A 152 -2.65 -16.11 -6.04
C GLU A 152 -2.48 -15.10 -7.19
N ARG A 153 -1.47 -14.23 -7.14
CA ARG A 153 -1.12 -13.38 -8.27
C ARG A 153 -0.43 -14.26 -9.31
N SER A 154 -1.18 -14.68 -10.34
CA SER A 154 -0.58 -15.37 -11.48
C SER A 154 0.52 -14.49 -12.05
N ALA A 155 1.78 -14.90 -11.82
CA ALA A 155 2.95 -14.16 -12.24
C ALA A 155 2.84 -13.80 -13.74
N GLY A 156 2.83 -12.52 -14.06
CA GLY A 156 2.77 -11.99 -15.42
C GLY A 156 1.39 -11.53 -15.90
N GLN A 157 0.26 -11.90 -15.30
CA GLN A 157 -1.03 -11.34 -15.68
C GLN A 157 -1.26 -9.99 -15.01
N TYR A 158 -0.94 -9.88 -13.71
CA TYR A 158 -0.97 -8.61 -12.98
C TYR A 158 -0.11 -7.53 -13.65
N ASP A 159 1.15 -7.85 -13.99
CA ASP A 159 2.09 -6.88 -14.60
C ASP A 159 1.62 -6.36 -15.95
N LYS A 160 0.82 -7.15 -16.69
CA LYS A 160 0.25 -6.74 -17.98
C LYS A 160 -0.96 -5.83 -17.87
N GLN A 161 -1.66 -5.87 -16.73
CA GLN A 161 -2.89 -5.13 -16.47
C GLN A 161 -2.67 -3.95 -15.52
N ALA A 162 -1.51 -3.89 -14.87
CA ALA A 162 -1.15 -2.80 -13.98
C ALA A 162 -1.09 -1.46 -14.73
N CYS A 163 -1.61 -0.40 -14.10
CA CYS A 163 -1.68 0.95 -14.70
C CYS A 163 -0.31 1.61 -14.88
N LEU A 164 0.73 1.12 -14.20
CA LEU A 164 2.13 1.53 -14.32
C LEU A 164 3.05 0.30 -14.30
N PRO A 165 4.28 0.42 -14.80
CA PRO A 165 5.27 -0.66 -14.71
C PRO A 165 5.53 -1.06 -13.26
N VAL A 166 5.53 -2.36 -12.99
CA VAL A 166 5.78 -2.91 -11.65
C VAL A 166 7.27 -3.14 -11.45
N LEU A 167 7.83 -2.60 -10.36
CA LEU A 167 9.26 -2.69 -10.07
C LEU A 167 9.50 -3.52 -8.80
N ARG A 168 10.13 -4.69 -8.95
CA ARG A 168 10.44 -5.61 -7.84
C ARG A 168 11.93 -5.84 -7.64
N GLU A 169 12.76 -5.51 -8.65
CA GLU A 169 14.22 -5.73 -8.63
C GLU A 169 14.93 -4.81 -9.62
N GLY A 170 16.24 -4.76 -9.55
CA GLY A 170 17.11 -4.06 -10.50
C GLY A 170 17.54 -2.67 -10.04
N LEU A 171 18.46 -2.06 -10.83
CA LEU A 171 19.16 -0.84 -10.46
C LEU A 171 18.22 0.33 -10.10
N ALA A 172 17.08 0.45 -10.78
CA ALA A 172 16.12 1.51 -10.48
C ALA A 172 15.56 1.36 -9.05
N LEU A 173 15.21 0.13 -8.64
CA LEU A 173 14.76 -0.14 -7.28
C LEU A 173 15.88 0.14 -6.26
N ASP A 174 17.12 -0.30 -6.53
CA ASP A 174 18.27 -0.07 -5.65
C ASP A 174 18.51 1.42 -5.40
N LEU A 175 18.39 2.26 -6.44
CA LEU A 175 18.52 3.72 -6.33
C LEU A 175 17.40 4.34 -5.49
N ILE A 176 16.17 3.91 -5.69
CA ILE A 176 15.01 4.36 -4.91
C ILE A 176 15.18 3.95 -3.44
N GLN A 177 15.54 2.69 -3.17
CA GLN A 177 15.79 2.19 -1.82
C GLN A 177 16.92 2.97 -1.12
N GLY A 178 18.02 3.23 -1.82
CA GLY A 178 19.12 4.03 -1.30
C GLY A 178 18.70 5.45 -0.90
N ARG A 179 17.92 6.12 -1.75
CA ARG A 179 17.36 7.45 -1.45
C ARG A 179 16.44 7.42 -0.22
N ILE A 180 15.55 6.44 -0.13
CA ILE A 180 14.60 6.28 0.99
C ILE A 180 15.35 5.95 2.28
N ALA A 181 16.40 5.14 2.23
CA ALA A 181 17.22 4.79 3.39
C ALA A 181 17.92 6.02 3.96
N LEU A 182 18.59 6.81 3.12
CA LEU A 182 19.24 8.08 3.51
C LEU A 182 18.25 9.06 4.14
N ARG A 183 17.06 9.16 3.54
CA ARG A 183 15.99 9.99 4.10
C ARG A 183 15.54 9.51 5.48
N GLY A 184 15.33 8.21 5.65
CA GLY A 184 14.95 7.61 6.92
C GLY A 184 15.94 7.87 8.04
N GLU A 185 17.25 7.83 7.75
CA GLU A 185 18.30 8.21 8.69
C GLU A 185 18.22 9.68 9.09
N GLY A 186 17.97 10.58 8.11
CA GLY A 186 17.80 12.01 8.37
C GLY A 186 16.64 12.30 9.30
N LEU A 187 15.48 11.67 9.06
CA LEU A 187 14.30 11.78 9.92
C LEU A 187 14.57 11.26 11.35
N ALA A 188 15.28 10.14 11.47
CA ALA A 188 15.65 9.59 12.77
C ALA A 188 16.59 10.52 13.57
N ARG A 189 17.57 11.14 12.91
CA ARG A 189 18.47 12.14 13.52
C ARG A 189 17.71 13.37 13.97
N ALA A 190 16.84 13.92 13.14
CA ALA A 190 16.02 15.09 13.48
C ALA A 190 15.10 14.84 14.68
N LYS A 191 14.52 13.62 14.78
CA LYS A 191 13.67 13.23 15.93
C LYS A 191 14.46 13.09 17.22
N ARG A 192 15.71 12.60 17.16
CA ARG A 192 16.60 12.52 18.34
C ARG A 192 17.00 13.91 18.83
N ALA A 193 17.35 14.81 17.93
CA ALA A 193 17.73 16.20 18.28
C ALA A 193 16.59 16.94 19.00
N LYS A 194 15.33 16.75 18.56
CA LYS A 194 14.14 17.37 19.20
C LYS A 194 13.79 16.78 20.58
N ARG A 195 14.28 15.58 20.93
CA ARG A 195 14.03 14.94 22.23
C ARG A 195 15.11 15.22 23.28
N GLY A 196 16.28 15.73 22.85
CA GLY A 196 17.44 16.00 23.71
C GLY A 196 17.64 17.48 24.03
N GLY A 197 16.80 18.36 23.52
CA GLY A 197 16.74 19.78 23.89
C GLY A 197 15.44 20.11 24.65
#